data_5223072f3dbf09da391cfe7a5a479566
#
_entry.id   5223072f3dbf09da391cfe7a5a479566
#
_cell.length_a   1.000
_cell.length_b   1.000
_cell.length_c   1.000
_cell.angle_alpha   90.00
_cell.angle_beta   90.00
_cell.angle_gamma   90.00
#
_symmetry.space_group_name_H-M   'P 1'
#
loop_
_entity.id
_entity.type
_entity.pdbx_description
1 polymer ?
#
loop_
_entity_poly.entity_id
_entity_poly.type
_entity_poly.pdbx_seq_one_letter_code
_entity_poly.pdbx_strand_id
1 'polypeptide(L)'
;MSAYKWGQLQQLAIMHDVVQPVYSGIERCKGQFFFQLTEQQWNQWEKAIKEAKDNQETYETDKFLKADHLTNPFLNRRLQAILDDENSDTRTRQMLLLIIRVARHILNEGVPVRQLIALGVFLRSDAGRVDFTTLEKWLRQLRLYRIAQLECTLLMNLFGFETHEMPLWNGKQNKDVERVAQELTEFTNTRAQDFYFSQDSGNIFVHTSNGAAMLGHIRRSARYFHYFPSETLTNFFASFAHSLSHIEE
;
A
#
# COMPACT_ATOMS: atom_id res chain seq x y z
N MET A 1 -7.37 26.44 5.80
CA MET A 1 -7.27 25.28 6.71
C MET A 1 -6.62 25.71 8.01
N SER A 2 -7.00 25.12 9.18
CA SER A 2 -6.30 25.39 10.45
C SER A 2 -4.91 24.73 10.47
N ALA A 3 -3.99 25.23 11.31
CA ALA A 3 -2.66 24.65 11.49
C ALA A 3 -2.74 23.14 11.83
N TYR A 4 -3.70 22.77 12.67
CA TYR A 4 -3.97 21.37 13.01
C TYR A 4 -4.30 20.50 11.79
N LYS A 5 -5.18 20.96 10.91
CA LYS A 5 -5.54 20.23 9.67
C LYS A 5 -4.37 20.11 8.69
N TRP A 6 -3.49 21.11 8.64
CA TRP A 6 -2.26 21.04 7.87
C TRP A 6 -1.30 19.98 8.39
N GLY A 7 -1.15 19.91 9.72
CA GLY A 7 -0.36 18.84 10.36
C GLY A 7 -0.92 17.44 10.07
N GLN A 8 -2.25 17.28 10.20
CA GLN A 8 -2.91 16.00 9.86
C GLN A 8 -2.70 15.59 8.39
N LEU A 9 -2.83 16.55 7.45
CA LEU A 9 -2.60 16.27 6.03
C LEU A 9 -1.16 15.82 5.78
N GLN A 10 -0.18 16.46 6.41
CA GLN A 10 1.23 16.08 6.29
C GLN A 10 1.46 14.66 6.83
N GLN A 11 0.93 14.35 8.00
CA GLN A 11 1.06 13.01 8.59
C GLN A 11 0.43 11.94 7.70
N LEU A 12 -0.76 12.18 7.15
CA LEU A 12 -1.40 11.28 6.19
C LEU A 12 -0.55 11.11 4.93
N ALA A 13 0.03 12.19 4.41
CA ALA A 13 0.88 12.14 3.23
C ALA A 13 2.15 11.30 3.46
N ILE A 14 2.77 11.41 4.63
CA ILE A 14 3.93 10.61 5.03
C ILE A 14 3.52 9.14 5.21
N MET A 15 2.45 8.90 5.96
CA MET A 15 1.94 7.56 6.24
C MET A 15 1.66 6.76 4.96
N HIS A 16 1.10 7.40 3.95
CA HIS A 16 0.72 6.78 2.69
C HIS A 16 1.77 6.91 1.58
N ASP A 17 2.96 7.43 1.91
CA ASP A 17 4.06 7.67 0.96
C ASP A 17 3.63 8.48 -0.26
N VAL A 18 2.81 9.52 -0.04
CA VAL A 18 2.30 10.44 -1.06
C VAL A 18 2.72 11.89 -0.81
N VAL A 19 3.81 12.10 -0.09
CA VAL A 19 4.32 13.45 0.27
C VAL A 19 4.59 14.27 -0.99
N GLN A 20 5.28 13.69 -1.97
CA GLN A 20 5.66 14.39 -3.21
C GLN A 20 4.43 14.87 -4.02
N PRO A 21 3.44 14.04 -4.37
CA PRO A 21 2.28 14.50 -5.11
C PRO A 21 1.41 15.48 -4.31
N VAL A 22 1.29 15.31 -2.98
CA VAL A 22 0.55 16.26 -2.14
C VAL A 22 1.26 17.61 -2.09
N TYR A 23 2.58 17.63 -1.89
CA TYR A 23 3.37 18.87 -1.90
C TYR A 23 3.29 19.59 -3.24
N SER A 24 3.37 18.88 -4.37
CA SER A 24 3.20 19.48 -5.69
C SER A 24 1.81 20.10 -5.88
N GLY A 25 0.77 19.51 -5.28
CA GLY A 25 -0.58 20.10 -5.23
C GLY A 25 -0.61 21.38 -4.38
N ILE A 26 0.06 21.37 -3.24
CA ILE A 26 0.20 22.52 -2.34
C ILE A 26 0.93 23.68 -3.04
N GLU A 27 2.04 23.40 -3.73
CA GLU A 27 2.78 24.42 -4.49
C GLU A 27 1.93 25.08 -5.58
N ARG A 28 1.11 24.31 -6.30
CA ARG A 28 0.19 24.86 -7.33
C ARG A 28 -0.87 25.79 -6.75
N CYS A 29 -1.22 25.60 -5.47
CA CYS A 29 -2.15 26.48 -4.77
C CYS A 29 -1.48 27.70 -4.16
N LYS A 30 -0.15 27.83 -4.21
CA LYS A 30 0.61 28.98 -3.69
C LYS A 30 0.17 30.26 -4.40
N GLY A 31 -0.18 31.28 -3.60
CA GLY A 31 -0.66 32.55 -4.11
C GLY A 31 -2.19 32.68 -4.23
N GLN A 32 -2.95 31.62 -3.98
CA GLN A 32 -4.40 31.72 -3.89
C GLN A 32 -4.82 32.33 -2.54
N PHE A 33 -5.79 33.24 -2.56
CA PHE A 33 -6.20 34.04 -1.40
C PHE A 33 -6.57 33.21 -0.16
N PHE A 34 -7.18 32.04 -0.37
CA PHE A 34 -7.61 31.13 0.73
C PHE A 34 -6.51 30.17 1.18
N PHE A 35 -5.32 30.24 0.58
CA PHE A 35 -4.24 29.30 0.81
C PHE A 35 -3.06 29.99 1.48
N GLN A 36 -2.96 29.82 2.79
CA GLN A 36 -1.88 30.40 3.60
C GLN A 36 -1.21 29.29 4.42
N LEU A 37 0.05 29.01 4.11
CA LEU A 37 0.95 28.23 4.92
C LEU A 37 1.97 29.18 5.54
N THR A 38 2.30 28.94 6.82
CA THR A 38 3.39 29.64 7.48
C THR A 38 4.74 29.14 6.94
N GLU A 39 5.80 29.93 7.08
CA GLU A 39 7.16 29.53 6.70
C GLU A 39 7.59 28.25 7.43
N GLN A 40 7.22 28.10 8.70
CA GLN A 40 7.48 26.88 9.47
C GLN A 40 6.81 25.64 8.85
N GLN A 41 5.57 25.77 8.34
CA GLN A 41 4.86 24.67 7.69
C GLN A 41 5.52 24.32 6.33
N TRP A 42 5.97 25.32 5.57
CA TRP A 42 6.71 25.07 4.34
C TRP A 42 8.00 24.26 4.62
N ASN A 43 8.79 24.67 5.60
CA ASN A 43 10.02 23.98 5.99
C ASN A 43 9.74 22.54 6.45
N GLN A 44 8.61 22.29 7.14
CA GLN A 44 8.19 20.93 7.52
C GLN A 44 7.90 20.06 6.31
N TRP A 45 7.21 20.59 5.29
CA TRP A 45 6.94 19.85 4.06
C TRP A 45 8.20 19.55 3.26
N GLU A 46 9.13 20.50 3.14
CA GLU A 46 10.41 20.30 2.47
C GLU A 46 11.25 19.22 3.16
N LYS A 47 11.27 19.23 4.50
CA LYS A 47 11.92 18.17 5.29
C LYS A 47 11.30 16.80 5.02
N ALA A 48 9.95 16.72 5.04
CA ALA A 48 9.23 15.48 4.78
C ALA A 48 9.50 14.92 3.37
N ILE A 49 9.66 15.78 2.34
CA ILE A 49 10.04 15.36 0.98
C ILE A 49 11.44 14.75 0.96
N LYS A 50 12.38 15.37 1.66
CA LYS A 50 13.76 14.87 1.71
C LYS A 50 13.81 13.49 2.37
N GLU A 51 13.15 13.36 3.51
CA GLU A 51 13.04 12.08 4.23
C GLU A 51 12.32 11.00 3.40
N ALA A 52 11.25 11.36 2.66
CA ALA A 52 10.54 10.42 1.80
C ALA A 52 11.40 9.89 0.63
N LYS A 53 12.32 10.69 0.10
CA LYS A 53 13.27 10.24 -0.93
C LYS A 53 14.28 9.22 -0.37
N ASP A 54 14.83 9.51 0.81
CA ASP A 54 15.78 8.61 1.46
C ASP A 54 15.14 7.26 1.82
N ASN A 55 13.86 7.26 2.20
CA ASN A 55 13.10 6.06 2.50
C ASN A 55 12.73 5.23 1.26
N GLN A 56 12.60 5.83 0.08
CA GLN A 56 12.18 5.12 -1.13
C GLN A 56 13.17 4.02 -1.54
N GLU A 57 14.47 4.21 -1.34
CA GLU A 57 15.49 3.19 -1.64
C GLU A 57 15.35 1.96 -0.72
N THR A 58 14.95 2.17 0.53
CA THR A 58 14.75 1.08 1.51
C THR A 58 13.57 0.18 1.12
N TYR A 59 12.54 0.72 0.47
CA TYR A 59 11.35 -0.05 0.05
C TYR A 59 11.59 -1.02 -1.09
N GLU A 60 12.46 -0.66 -2.02
CA GLU A 60 12.76 -1.51 -3.17
C GLU A 60 13.57 -2.75 -2.74
N THR A 61 14.20 -2.70 -1.58
CA THR A 61 15.00 -3.81 -1.03
C THR A 61 14.22 -4.76 -0.13
N ASP A 62 13.08 -4.34 0.45
CA ASP A 62 12.30 -5.18 1.36
C ASP A 62 11.63 -6.36 0.64
N LYS A 63 12.11 -7.57 0.93
CA LYS A 63 11.60 -8.83 0.35
C LYS A 63 10.12 -9.09 0.62
N PHE A 64 9.54 -8.51 1.69
CA PHE A 64 8.13 -8.66 2.03
C PHE A 64 7.22 -7.76 1.20
N LEU A 65 7.77 -6.73 0.54
CA LEU A 65 7.03 -5.76 -0.27
C LEU A 65 7.21 -5.97 -1.78
N LYS A 66 8.19 -6.79 -2.20
CA LYS A 66 8.42 -7.10 -3.61
C LYS A 66 7.19 -7.74 -4.27
N ALA A 67 6.85 -7.28 -5.46
CA ALA A 67 5.71 -7.78 -6.23
C ALA A 67 6.02 -9.10 -6.98
N ASP A 68 7.29 -9.36 -7.25
CA ASP A 68 7.77 -10.53 -8.00
C ASP A 68 7.94 -11.78 -7.12
N HIS A 69 7.55 -11.71 -5.86
CA HIS A 69 7.69 -12.81 -4.90
C HIS A 69 6.46 -12.97 -4.01
N LEU A 70 6.02 -14.22 -3.81
CA LEU A 70 5.00 -14.62 -2.85
C LEU A 70 5.62 -15.50 -1.76
N THR A 71 5.18 -15.34 -0.51
CA THR A 71 5.70 -16.13 0.62
C THR A 71 5.24 -17.58 0.60
N ASN A 72 4.10 -17.87 -0.06
CA ASN A 72 3.66 -19.24 -0.29
C ASN A 72 4.48 -19.90 -1.40
N PRO A 73 5.27 -20.97 -1.13
CA PRO A 73 6.18 -21.54 -2.12
C PRO A 73 5.49 -22.08 -3.38
N PHE A 74 4.28 -22.64 -3.23
CA PHE A 74 3.52 -23.17 -4.37
C PHE A 74 2.97 -22.07 -5.26
N LEU A 75 2.47 -20.99 -4.66
CA LEU A 75 2.00 -19.81 -5.40
C LEU A 75 3.16 -19.05 -6.03
N ASN A 76 4.28 -18.94 -5.30
CA ASN A 76 5.49 -18.32 -5.84
C ASN A 76 6.03 -19.05 -7.05
N ARG A 77 6.10 -20.39 -7.02
CA ARG A 77 6.52 -21.18 -8.20
C ARG A 77 5.61 -20.93 -9.41
N ARG A 78 4.30 -20.80 -9.20
CA ARG A 78 3.36 -20.45 -10.27
C ARG A 78 3.56 -19.04 -10.78
N LEU A 79 3.82 -18.08 -9.88
CA LEU A 79 4.13 -16.71 -10.26
C LEU A 79 5.38 -16.64 -11.12
N GLN A 80 6.47 -17.30 -10.69
CA GLN A 80 7.70 -17.35 -11.49
C GLN A 80 7.45 -17.94 -12.89
N ALA A 81 6.69 -19.04 -12.99
CA ALA A 81 6.34 -19.60 -14.29
C ALA A 81 5.55 -18.62 -15.21
N ILE A 82 4.74 -17.74 -14.64
CA ILE A 82 4.06 -16.67 -15.41
C ILE A 82 5.05 -15.59 -15.83
N LEU A 83 5.98 -15.22 -14.94
CA LEU A 83 6.95 -14.15 -15.19
C LEU A 83 8.03 -14.58 -16.21
N ASP A 84 8.40 -15.85 -16.22
CA ASP A 84 9.41 -16.43 -17.12
C ASP A 84 8.84 -16.81 -18.51
N ASP A 85 7.51 -16.80 -18.67
CA ASP A 85 6.88 -17.10 -19.97
C ASP A 85 7.08 -15.95 -20.97
N GLU A 86 8.04 -16.12 -21.88
CA GLU A 86 8.37 -15.12 -22.91
C GLU A 86 7.18 -14.79 -23.83
N ASN A 87 6.22 -15.70 -24.00
CA ASN A 87 5.03 -15.47 -24.84
C ASN A 87 3.94 -14.64 -24.13
N SER A 88 4.08 -14.42 -22.83
CA SER A 88 3.09 -13.65 -22.08
C SER A 88 3.23 -12.15 -22.34
N ASP A 89 2.09 -11.46 -22.48
CA ASP A 89 2.07 -10.02 -22.73
C ASP A 89 2.66 -9.23 -21.56
N THR A 90 3.59 -8.32 -21.88
CA THR A 90 4.32 -7.51 -20.91
C THR A 90 3.39 -6.61 -20.11
N ARG A 91 2.35 -6.02 -20.70
CA ARG A 91 1.40 -5.13 -20.01
C ARG A 91 0.52 -5.91 -19.05
N THR A 92 0.09 -7.10 -19.44
CA THR A 92 -0.67 -8.01 -18.58
C THR A 92 0.15 -8.47 -17.37
N ARG A 93 1.46 -8.75 -17.56
CA ARG A 93 2.38 -9.03 -16.43
C ARG A 93 2.57 -7.82 -15.51
N GLN A 94 2.72 -6.63 -16.06
CA GLN A 94 2.85 -5.41 -15.28
C GLN A 94 1.59 -5.17 -14.43
N MET A 95 0.40 -5.36 -14.98
CA MET A 95 -0.85 -5.25 -14.24
C MET A 95 -0.92 -6.27 -13.09
N LEU A 96 -0.53 -7.53 -13.34
CA LEU A 96 -0.46 -8.56 -12.30
C LEU A 96 0.49 -8.14 -11.17
N LEU A 97 1.68 -7.63 -11.49
CA LEU A 97 2.65 -7.18 -10.50
C LEU A 97 2.15 -5.99 -9.68
N LEU A 98 1.40 -5.06 -10.28
CA LEU A 98 0.78 -3.95 -9.54
C LEU A 98 -0.25 -4.46 -8.53
N ILE A 99 -1.12 -5.39 -8.93
CA ILE A 99 -2.09 -6.03 -8.02
C ILE A 99 -1.36 -6.76 -6.88
N ILE A 100 -0.33 -7.55 -7.18
CA ILE A 100 0.46 -8.24 -6.14
C ILE A 100 1.10 -7.23 -5.19
N ARG A 101 1.62 -6.13 -5.70
CA ARG A 101 2.24 -5.08 -4.87
C ARG A 101 1.25 -4.49 -3.88
N VAL A 102 0.06 -4.11 -4.33
CA VAL A 102 -1.01 -3.61 -3.45
C VAL A 102 -1.36 -4.66 -2.39
N ALA A 103 -1.57 -5.92 -2.80
CA ALA A 103 -1.88 -7.02 -1.88
C ALA A 103 -0.78 -7.22 -0.82
N ARG A 104 0.50 -7.18 -1.20
CA ARG A 104 1.64 -7.32 -0.29
C ARG A 104 1.70 -6.19 0.75
N HIS A 105 1.50 -4.96 0.31
CA HIS A 105 1.43 -3.82 1.23
C HIS A 105 0.24 -3.92 2.19
N ILE A 106 -0.94 -4.32 1.71
CA ILE A 106 -2.11 -4.55 2.57
C ILE A 106 -1.80 -5.54 3.69
N LEU A 107 -1.09 -6.62 3.38
CA LEU A 107 -0.76 -7.65 4.37
C LEU A 107 0.31 -7.20 5.38
N ASN A 108 1.29 -6.41 4.96
CA ASN A 108 2.45 -6.06 5.79
C ASN A 108 2.34 -4.69 6.46
N GLU A 109 1.79 -3.69 5.79
CA GLU A 109 1.82 -2.31 6.26
C GLU A 109 0.42 -1.68 6.45
N GLY A 110 -0.59 -2.20 5.78
CA GLY A 110 -1.94 -1.62 5.71
C GLY A 110 -2.27 -1.13 4.30
N VAL A 111 -3.36 -0.38 4.15
CA VAL A 111 -3.83 0.02 2.81
C VAL A 111 -2.88 1.05 2.18
N PRO A 112 -2.23 0.73 1.04
CA PRO A 112 -1.20 1.57 0.45
C PRO A 112 -1.80 2.56 -0.56
N VAL A 113 -2.04 3.80 -0.19
CA VAL A 113 -2.60 4.81 -1.11
C VAL A 113 -1.71 5.02 -2.34
N ARG A 114 -0.39 5.07 -2.17
CA ARG A 114 0.55 5.23 -3.29
C ARG A 114 0.43 4.10 -4.31
N GLN A 115 0.39 2.85 -3.85
CA GLN A 115 0.31 1.69 -4.73
C GLN A 115 -1.06 1.59 -5.41
N LEU A 116 -2.15 1.98 -4.71
CA LEU A 116 -3.47 2.11 -5.32
C LEU A 116 -3.50 3.20 -6.40
N ILE A 117 -2.85 4.34 -6.17
CA ILE A 117 -2.71 5.39 -7.20
C ILE A 117 -1.95 4.85 -8.40
N ALA A 118 -0.83 4.14 -8.20
CA ALA A 118 -0.05 3.55 -9.30
C ALA A 118 -0.88 2.55 -10.12
N LEU A 119 -1.65 1.69 -9.44
CA LEU A 119 -2.59 0.76 -10.08
C LEU A 119 -3.66 1.52 -10.88
N GLY A 120 -4.26 2.56 -10.30
CA GLY A 120 -5.28 3.38 -10.95
C GLY A 120 -4.75 4.15 -12.17
N VAL A 121 -3.56 4.74 -12.08
CA VAL A 121 -2.90 5.42 -13.20
C VAL A 121 -2.65 4.43 -14.35
N PHE A 122 -2.13 3.24 -14.05
CA PHE A 122 -1.91 2.20 -15.05
C PHE A 122 -3.21 1.77 -15.74
N LEU A 123 -4.30 1.59 -14.99
CA LEU A 123 -5.61 1.27 -15.55
C LEU A 123 -6.10 2.36 -16.53
N ARG A 124 -5.92 3.64 -16.21
CA ARG A 124 -6.35 4.74 -17.09
C ARG A 124 -5.45 4.92 -18.32
N SER A 125 -4.15 4.59 -18.21
CA SER A 125 -3.21 4.78 -19.32
C SER A 125 -3.06 3.57 -20.23
N ASP A 126 -3.10 2.37 -19.69
CA ASP A 126 -2.66 1.14 -20.38
C ASP A 126 -3.69 0.00 -20.41
N ALA A 127 -4.89 0.17 -19.83
CA ALA A 127 -5.90 -0.89 -19.79
C ALA A 127 -6.23 -1.48 -21.16
N GLY A 128 -6.26 -0.66 -22.22
CA GLY A 128 -6.52 -1.12 -23.59
C GLY A 128 -5.47 -2.07 -24.16
N ARG A 129 -4.32 -2.23 -23.48
CA ARG A 129 -3.23 -3.12 -23.87
C ARG A 129 -3.11 -4.36 -22.97
N VAL A 130 -4.01 -4.52 -21.99
CA VAL A 130 -4.01 -5.63 -21.03
C VAL A 130 -4.97 -6.71 -21.52
N ASP A 131 -4.51 -7.96 -21.58
CA ASP A 131 -5.39 -9.11 -21.75
C ASP A 131 -6.02 -9.48 -20.40
N PHE A 132 -7.19 -8.90 -20.12
CA PHE A 132 -7.93 -9.15 -18.88
C PHE A 132 -8.42 -10.59 -18.74
N THR A 133 -8.59 -11.33 -19.83
CA THR A 133 -8.98 -12.75 -19.78
C THR A 133 -7.83 -13.58 -19.23
N THR A 134 -6.64 -13.37 -19.74
CA THR A 134 -5.42 -14.03 -19.24
C THR A 134 -5.10 -13.57 -17.82
N LEU A 135 -5.22 -12.27 -17.52
CA LEU A 135 -5.00 -11.74 -16.18
C LEU A 135 -5.95 -12.37 -15.15
N GLU A 136 -7.24 -12.49 -15.45
CA GLU A 136 -8.21 -13.14 -14.55
C GLU A 136 -7.85 -14.60 -14.29
N LYS A 137 -7.43 -15.32 -15.32
CA LYS A 137 -6.94 -16.70 -15.19
C LYS A 137 -5.75 -16.78 -14.24
N TRP A 138 -4.76 -15.91 -14.39
CA TRP A 138 -3.60 -15.85 -13.50
C TRP A 138 -3.99 -15.51 -12.06
N LEU A 139 -4.84 -14.51 -11.86
CA LEU A 139 -5.35 -14.13 -10.55
C LEU A 139 -6.06 -15.29 -9.84
N ARG A 140 -6.83 -16.10 -10.57
CA ARG A 140 -7.48 -17.29 -10.02
C ARG A 140 -6.45 -18.39 -9.69
N GLN A 141 -5.46 -18.63 -10.54
CA GLN A 141 -4.39 -19.60 -10.32
C GLN A 141 -3.52 -19.25 -9.10
N LEU A 142 -3.27 -17.95 -8.89
CA LEU A 142 -2.51 -17.40 -7.76
C LEU A 142 -3.37 -17.16 -6.51
N ARG A 143 -4.68 -17.43 -6.57
CA ARG A 143 -5.65 -17.15 -5.50
C ARG A 143 -5.74 -15.67 -5.11
N LEU A 144 -5.41 -14.77 -6.03
CA LEU A 144 -5.43 -13.31 -5.87
C LEU A 144 -6.74 -12.66 -6.29
N TYR A 145 -7.67 -13.41 -6.90
CA TYR A 145 -8.88 -12.83 -7.48
C TYR A 145 -9.72 -12.03 -6.46
N ARG A 146 -9.85 -12.52 -5.22
CA ARG A 146 -10.65 -11.83 -4.19
C ARG A 146 -10.02 -10.51 -3.75
N ILE A 147 -8.69 -10.47 -3.60
CA ILE A 147 -8.01 -9.24 -3.22
C ILE A 147 -8.01 -8.24 -4.37
N ALA A 148 -7.89 -8.67 -5.63
CA ALA A 148 -8.06 -7.81 -6.79
C ALA A 148 -9.47 -7.18 -6.85
N GLN A 149 -10.54 -7.91 -6.45
CA GLN A 149 -11.89 -7.34 -6.32
C GLN A 149 -11.96 -6.26 -5.23
N LEU A 150 -11.26 -6.43 -4.11
CA LEU A 150 -11.15 -5.42 -3.06
C LEU A 150 -10.45 -4.17 -3.62
N GLU A 151 -9.33 -4.34 -4.32
CA GLU A 151 -8.57 -3.24 -4.92
C GLU A 151 -9.41 -2.45 -5.94
N CYS A 152 -10.15 -3.13 -6.83
CA CYS A 152 -11.09 -2.49 -7.74
C CYS A 152 -12.12 -1.65 -6.98
N THR A 153 -12.69 -2.21 -5.92
CA THR A 153 -13.71 -1.51 -5.13
C THR A 153 -13.12 -0.31 -4.38
N LEU A 154 -11.87 -0.40 -3.90
CA LEU A 154 -11.15 0.74 -3.30
C LEU A 154 -10.90 1.85 -4.32
N LEU A 155 -10.48 1.51 -5.54
CA LEU A 155 -10.30 2.49 -6.62
C LEU A 155 -11.60 3.22 -6.96
N MET A 156 -12.73 2.50 -7.04
CA MET A 156 -14.04 3.09 -7.31
C MET A 156 -14.47 4.03 -6.17
N ASN A 157 -14.35 3.62 -4.91
CA ASN A 157 -14.84 4.41 -3.78
C ASN A 157 -13.93 5.59 -3.40
N LEU A 158 -12.60 5.43 -3.50
CA LEU A 158 -11.65 6.44 -3.05
C LEU A 158 -11.22 7.41 -4.16
N PHE A 159 -11.17 6.93 -5.41
CA PHE A 159 -10.62 7.69 -6.53
C PHE A 159 -11.62 7.92 -7.67
N GLY A 160 -12.90 7.58 -7.44
CA GLY A 160 -13.98 7.88 -8.39
C GLY A 160 -13.84 7.15 -9.74
N PHE A 161 -13.30 5.92 -9.73
CA PHE A 161 -13.31 5.08 -10.92
C PHE A 161 -14.71 4.61 -11.23
N GLU A 162 -15.08 4.63 -12.50
CA GLU A 162 -16.36 4.15 -12.97
C GLU A 162 -16.30 2.65 -13.32
N THR A 163 -17.45 2.00 -13.36
CA THR A 163 -17.58 0.55 -13.63
C THR A 163 -16.91 0.14 -14.93
N HIS A 164 -16.99 0.98 -15.96
CA HIS A 164 -16.39 0.70 -17.26
C HIS A 164 -14.85 0.78 -17.26
N GLU A 165 -14.26 1.49 -16.31
CA GLU A 165 -12.80 1.56 -16.10
C GLU A 165 -12.25 0.33 -15.35
N MET A 166 -13.15 -0.57 -14.85
CA MET A 166 -12.80 -1.71 -13.99
C MET A 166 -13.15 -3.06 -14.64
N PRO A 167 -12.42 -3.51 -15.70
CA PRO A 167 -12.74 -4.75 -16.41
C PRO A 167 -12.70 -6.02 -15.53
N LEU A 168 -11.94 -6.00 -14.45
CA LEU A 168 -11.85 -7.12 -13.50
C LEU A 168 -13.00 -7.14 -12.48
N TRP A 169 -13.75 -6.08 -12.32
CA TRP A 169 -14.78 -6.00 -11.30
C TRP A 169 -15.98 -6.90 -11.61
N ASN A 170 -16.39 -7.68 -10.60
CA ASN A 170 -17.44 -8.70 -10.77
C ASN A 170 -18.88 -8.18 -10.52
N GLY A 171 -19.08 -6.87 -10.41
CA GLY A 171 -20.39 -6.25 -10.16
C GLY A 171 -20.87 -6.32 -8.70
N LYS A 172 -20.09 -6.86 -7.78
CA LYS A 172 -20.47 -6.98 -6.36
C LYS A 172 -19.73 -5.95 -5.51
N GLN A 173 -20.47 -5.11 -4.80
CA GLN A 173 -19.88 -4.26 -3.80
C GLN A 173 -19.25 -5.09 -2.67
N ASN A 174 -18.04 -4.72 -2.29
CA ASN A 174 -17.36 -5.34 -1.16
C ASN A 174 -17.80 -4.65 0.13
N LYS A 175 -18.40 -5.41 1.06
CA LYS A 175 -18.89 -4.89 2.34
C LYS A 175 -17.80 -4.32 3.26
N ASP A 176 -16.55 -4.71 3.02
CA ASP A 176 -15.41 -4.28 3.84
C ASP A 176 -14.83 -2.93 3.39
N VAL A 177 -15.27 -2.37 2.26
CA VAL A 177 -14.67 -1.16 1.68
C VAL A 177 -14.74 0.04 2.62
N GLU A 178 -15.89 0.27 3.28
CA GLU A 178 -16.03 1.38 4.22
C GLU A 178 -15.05 1.23 5.40
N ARG A 179 -14.94 0.02 5.93
CA ARG A 179 -13.98 -0.27 7.01
C ARG A 179 -12.54 -0.09 6.55
N VAL A 180 -12.19 -0.56 5.36
CA VAL A 180 -10.85 -0.42 4.80
C VAL A 180 -10.55 1.05 4.49
N ALA A 181 -11.53 1.81 4.01
CA ALA A 181 -11.39 3.25 3.79
C ALA A 181 -11.18 4.02 5.12
N GLN A 182 -11.84 3.61 6.20
CA GLN A 182 -11.59 4.18 7.53
C GLN A 182 -10.16 3.96 8.01
N GLU A 183 -9.55 2.80 7.71
CA GLU A 183 -8.15 2.53 8.07
C GLU A 183 -7.16 3.53 7.46
N LEU A 184 -7.49 4.12 6.32
CA LEU A 184 -6.65 5.15 5.69
C LEU A 184 -6.53 6.42 6.53
N THR A 185 -7.52 6.69 7.37
CA THR A 185 -7.56 7.89 8.22
C THR A 185 -7.22 7.62 9.68
N GLU A 186 -7.20 6.35 10.11
CA GLU A 186 -7.02 5.93 11.51
C GLU A 186 -5.56 5.68 11.92
N PHE A 187 -4.55 6.14 11.22
CA PHE A 187 -3.14 5.97 11.60
C PHE A 187 -2.79 4.54 12.09
N THR A 188 -3.42 3.52 11.52
CA THR A 188 -3.22 2.12 11.90
C THR A 188 -2.03 1.46 11.21
N ASN A 189 -1.36 2.19 10.35
CA ASN A 189 -0.16 1.77 9.66
C ASN A 189 1.02 1.74 10.65
N THR A 190 1.81 0.69 10.62
CA THR A 190 2.99 0.50 11.48
C THR A 190 3.94 1.70 11.39
N ARG A 191 4.12 2.29 10.21
CA ARG A 191 4.95 3.48 9.98
C ARG A 191 4.41 4.75 10.62
N ALA A 192 3.10 4.93 10.65
CA ALA A 192 2.51 6.08 11.32
C ALA A 192 2.77 6.01 12.83
N GLN A 193 2.74 4.82 13.40
CA GLN A 193 3.09 4.60 14.80
C GLN A 193 4.56 4.91 15.05
N ASP A 194 5.46 4.42 14.23
CA ASP A 194 6.89 4.69 14.34
C ASP A 194 7.20 6.19 14.16
N PHE A 195 6.53 6.87 13.24
CA PHE A 195 6.68 8.31 13.01
C PHE A 195 6.15 9.15 14.19
N TYR A 196 5.00 8.81 14.75
CA TYR A 196 4.47 9.47 15.95
C TYR A 196 5.43 9.36 17.14
N PHE A 197 5.98 8.17 17.37
CA PHE A 197 6.94 7.95 18.44
C PHE A 197 8.26 8.66 18.19
N SER A 198 8.71 8.84 16.97
CA SER A 198 9.95 9.56 16.67
C SER A 198 9.81 11.09 16.76
N GLN A 199 8.62 11.67 16.52
CA GLN A 199 8.39 13.12 16.66
C GLN A 199 8.21 13.59 18.11
N ASP A 200 7.64 12.75 18.97
CA ASP A 200 7.43 13.06 20.40
C ASP A 200 8.68 12.78 21.25
N SER A 201 9.66 12.06 20.72
CA SER A 201 10.87 11.65 21.44
C SER A 201 11.99 12.70 21.43
N GLY A 202 11.67 13.94 21.77
CA GLY A 202 12.69 14.87 22.27
C GLY A 202 13.41 14.37 23.53
N ASN A 203 12.88 13.37 24.22
CA ASN A 203 13.47 12.62 25.31
C ASN A 203 12.56 11.45 25.68
N ILE A 204 12.98 10.25 25.48
CA ILE A 204 12.66 9.00 26.18
C ILE A 204 12.74 7.87 25.15
N PHE A 205 13.66 6.93 25.39
CA PHE A 205 13.73 5.62 24.76
C PHE A 205 12.40 4.85 25.00
N VAL A 206 11.46 4.92 24.06
CA VAL A 206 10.34 4.00 24.04
C VAL A 206 10.75 2.86 23.12
N HIS A 207 11.24 1.78 23.71
CA HIS A 207 11.25 0.49 23.06
C HIS A 207 9.79 0.20 22.61
N THR A 208 9.51 0.32 21.32
CA THR A 208 8.29 -0.28 20.76
C THR A 208 8.34 -1.75 21.16
N SER A 209 7.45 -2.17 22.04
CA SER A 209 7.46 -3.55 22.48
C SER A 209 7.18 -4.40 21.24
N ASN A 210 8.08 -5.31 20.89
CA ASN A 210 7.93 -6.28 19.81
C ASN A 210 6.53 -6.97 19.84
N GLY A 211 5.91 -7.01 21.02
CA GLY A 211 4.56 -7.50 21.24
C GLY A 211 3.45 -6.65 20.60
N ALA A 212 3.55 -5.31 20.59
CA ALA A 212 2.54 -4.45 19.99
C ALA A 212 2.57 -4.53 18.46
N ALA A 213 3.76 -4.54 17.85
CA ALA A 213 3.95 -4.75 16.42
C ALA A 213 3.42 -6.13 16.00
N MET A 214 3.73 -7.18 16.75
CA MET A 214 3.23 -8.54 16.51
C MET A 214 1.70 -8.63 16.59
N LEU A 215 1.06 -8.01 17.59
CA LEU A 215 -0.40 -7.95 17.71
C LEU A 215 -1.03 -7.21 16.51
N GLY A 216 -0.40 -6.14 16.04
CA GLY A 216 -0.80 -5.44 14.82
C GLY A 216 -0.79 -6.34 13.60
N HIS A 217 0.26 -7.13 13.42
CA HIS A 217 0.37 -8.12 12.34
C HIS A 217 -0.68 -9.23 12.43
N ILE A 218 -0.91 -9.77 13.62
CA ILE A 218 -1.95 -10.80 13.86
C ILE A 218 -3.33 -10.25 13.48
N ARG A 219 -3.68 -9.07 13.98
CA ARG A 219 -4.99 -8.43 13.73
C ARG A 219 -5.20 -8.15 12.24
N ARG A 220 -4.16 -7.68 11.55
CA ARG A 220 -4.20 -7.43 10.10
C ARG A 220 -4.34 -8.73 9.31
N SER A 221 -3.52 -9.73 9.64
CA SER A 221 -3.59 -11.06 9.02
C SER A 221 -4.97 -11.68 9.17
N ALA A 222 -5.57 -11.63 10.37
CA ALA A 222 -6.92 -12.12 10.61
C ALA A 222 -7.97 -11.37 9.77
N ARG A 223 -7.83 -10.05 9.62
CA ARG A 223 -8.74 -9.19 8.87
C ARG A 223 -8.75 -9.48 7.37
N TYR A 224 -7.57 -9.66 6.78
CA TYR A 224 -7.43 -9.90 5.35
C TYR A 224 -7.34 -11.37 4.95
N PHE A 225 -7.42 -12.29 5.93
CA PHE A 225 -7.32 -13.73 5.71
C PHE A 225 -8.28 -14.25 4.64
N HIS A 226 -9.52 -13.81 4.61
CA HIS A 226 -10.51 -14.32 3.66
C HIS A 226 -10.27 -13.83 2.21
N TYR A 227 -9.49 -12.77 2.01
CA TYR A 227 -9.12 -12.27 0.69
C TYR A 227 -7.95 -13.05 0.09
N PHE A 228 -6.97 -13.41 0.90
CA PHE A 228 -5.76 -14.07 0.45
C PHE A 228 -5.23 -15.10 1.50
N PRO A 229 -6.00 -16.16 1.81
CA PRO A 229 -5.73 -16.99 2.99
C PRO A 229 -4.36 -17.66 2.99
N SER A 230 -3.93 -18.21 1.86
CA SER A 230 -2.66 -18.95 1.78
C SER A 230 -1.45 -18.06 1.96
N GLU A 231 -1.44 -16.87 1.35
CA GLU A 231 -0.34 -15.93 1.47
C GLU A 231 -0.35 -15.26 2.85
N THR A 232 -1.52 -14.91 3.36
CA THR A 232 -1.65 -14.33 4.71
C THR A 232 -1.04 -15.24 5.77
N LEU A 233 -1.30 -16.55 5.69
CA LEU A 233 -0.76 -17.53 6.63
C LEU A 233 0.76 -17.65 6.50
N THR A 234 1.27 -17.86 5.29
CA THR A 234 2.72 -18.01 5.06
C THR A 234 3.49 -16.73 5.33
N ASN A 235 2.92 -15.57 4.99
CA ASN A 235 3.50 -14.26 5.30
C ASN A 235 3.57 -14.01 6.81
N PHE A 236 2.55 -14.39 7.56
CA PHE A 236 2.55 -14.29 9.01
C PHE A 236 3.70 -15.12 9.62
N PHE A 237 3.85 -16.39 9.23
CA PHE A 237 4.94 -17.23 9.74
C PHE A 237 6.33 -16.73 9.32
N ALA A 238 6.47 -16.23 8.09
CA ALA A 238 7.73 -15.68 7.61
C ALA A 238 8.12 -14.40 8.38
N SER A 239 7.17 -13.50 8.64
CA SER A 239 7.40 -12.28 9.43
C SER A 239 7.69 -12.60 10.90
N PHE A 240 7.01 -13.59 11.46
CA PHE A 240 7.25 -14.05 12.82
C PHE A 240 8.66 -14.65 12.98
N ALA A 241 9.07 -15.54 12.07
CA ALA A 241 10.41 -16.12 12.08
C ALA A 241 11.50 -15.05 11.92
N HIS A 242 11.27 -14.06 11.06
CA HIS A 242 12.18 -12.92 10.89
C HIS A 242 12.29 -12.06 12.17
N SER A 243 11.17 -11.81 12.84
CA SER A 243 11.17 -11.06 14.11
C SER A 243 11.91 -11.81 15.22
N LEU A 244 11.80 -13.14 15.28
CA LEU A 244 12.53 -13.95 16.26
C LEU A 244 14.04 -13.95 16.01
N SER A 245 14.51 -13.98 14.76
CA SER A 245 15.93 -13.96 14.44
C SER A 245 16.63 -12.64 14.80
N HIS A 246 15.88 -11.53 14.94
CA HIS A 246 16.43 -10.23 15.37
C HIS A 246 16.33 -9.99 16.90
N ILE A 247 15.79 -10.93 17.68
CA ILE A 247 15.75 -10.84 19.15
C ILE A 247 17.03 -11.45 19.76
N GLU A 248 17.74 -12.29 18.99
CA GLU A 248 18.95 -12.99 19.47
C GLU A 248 20.26 -12.21 19.21
N GLU A 249 20.22 -11.00 18.61
CA GLU A 249 21.32 -10.07 18.48
C GLU A 249 21.14 -8.87 19.45
#